data_35d04b104d83ce2f5d35a094d59011ed
#
_entry.id   35d04b104d83ce2f5d35a094d59011ed
#
_cell.length_a   1.000
_cell.length_b   1.000
_cell.length_c   1.000
_cell.angle_alpha   90.00
_cell.angle_beta   90.00
_cell.angle_gamma   90.00
#
_symmetry.space_group_name_H-M   'P 1'
#
loop_
_entity.id
_entity.type
_entity.pdbx_description
1 polymer ?
#
loop_
_entity_poly.entity_id
_entity_poly.type
_entity_poly.pdbx_seq_one_letter_code
_entity_poly.pdbx_strand_id
1 'polypeptide(L)'
;VSLDPEALYVRGEAPGQVHYTRLFWKWSAWKNRRLVAVAERLMHTVKRKRPEAMFAINLMYESVTNPSYALAWLSQDISEALKADFDYYSIMAYHRQMGQELQKDGPEIREMISKMVADASRAVGEPRRVLMKVQTIDWKTGLPLENDEVVELIREIKGVRDVSLAVVPYRGGFPFNALSGGIASLD
;
A
#
# COMPACT_ATOMS: atom_id res chain seq x y z
N VAL A 1 -9.88 18.10 24.64
CA VAL A 1 -9.49 16.98 25.51
C VAL A 1 -8.01 16.77 25.31
N SER A 2 -7.20 17.07 26.33
CA SER A 2 -5.78 16.75 26.33
C SER A 2 -5.64 15.24 26.44
N LEU A 3 -4.96 14.61 25.48
CA LEU A 3 -4.65 13.19 25.52
C LEU A 3 -3.35 13.05 26.32
N ASP A 4 -3.39 12.37 27.45
CA ASP A 4 -2.20 12.03 28.20
C ASP A 4 -1.46 10.89 27.45
N PRO A 5 -0.24 11.13 26.95
CA PRO A 5 0.52 10.11 26.24
C PRO A 5 0.78 8.86 27.09
N GLU A 6 0.95 9.01 28.41
CA GLU A 6 1.21 7.89 29.33
C GLU A 6 0.00 6.96 29.49
N ALA A 7 -1.21 7.45 29.21
CA ALA A 7 -2.41 6.62 29.19
C ALA A 7 -2.54 5.73 27.94
N LEU A 8 -1.68 5.92 26.93
CA LEU A 8 -1.75 5.19 25.66
C LEU A 8 -1.04 3.84 25.67
N TYR A 9 -0.07 3.65 26.58
CA TYR A 9 0.70 2.42 26.62
C TYR A 9 1.09 2.06 28.06
N VAL A 10 1.38 0.78 28.27
CA VAL A 10 1.98 0.25 29.51
C VAL A 10 3.32 -0.35 29.14
N ARG A 11 4.36 -0.02 29.89
CA ARG A 11 5.69 -0.63 29.73
C ARG A 11 5.62 -2.09 30.17
N GLY A 12 6.14 -2.98 29.35
CA GLY A 12 6.29 -4.39 29.68
C GLY A 12 7.50 -4.64 30.60
N GLU A 13 7.67 -5.89 30.98
CA GLU A 13 8.77 -6.30 31.89
C GLU A 13 10.13 -6.27 31.18
N ALA A 14 10.19 -6.54 29.88
CA ALA A 14 11.45 -6.51 29.12
C ALA A 14 11.78 -5.09 28.63
N PRO A 15 13.08 -4.73 28.53
CA PRO A 15 13.50 -3.45 27.97
C PRO A 15 12.93 -3.23 26.57
N GLY A 16 12.27 -2.09 26.36
CA GLY A 16 11.65 -1.74 25.08
C GLY A 16 10.29 -2.39 24.80
N GLN A 17 9.82 -3.28 25.66
CA GLN A 17 8.50 -3.88 25.53
C GLN A 17 7.40 -2.86 25.88
N VAL A 18 6.42 -2.71 24.98
CA VAL A 18 5.28 -1.80 25.15
C VAL A 18 3.99 -2.53 24.84
N HIS A 19 3.00 -2.40 25.71
CA HIS A 19 1.64 -2.88 25.49
C HIS A 19 0.71 -1.70 25.28
N TYR A 20 0.04 -1.65 24.15
CA TYR A 20 -0.89 -0.58 23.83
C TYR A 20 -2.22 -0.77 24.54
N THR A 21 -2.70 0.29 25.18
CA THR A 21 -3.98 0.27 25.89
C THR A 21 -5.16 0.31 24.93
N ARG A 22 -6.36 0.01 25.45
CA ARG A 22 -7.61 0.20 24.69
C ARG A 22 -7.79 1.64 24.22
N LEU A 23 -7.28 2.62 24.98
CA LEU A 23 -7.35 4.03 24.62
C LEU A 23 -6.47 4.33 23.40
N PHE A 24 -5.27 3.75 23.32
CA PHE A 24 -4.40 3.85 22.16
C PHE A 24 -5.12 3.39 20.88
N TRP A 25 -5.75 2.21 20.90
CA TRP A 25 -6.44 1.66 19.74
C TRP A 25 -7.65 2.52 19.34
N LYS A 26 -8.41 3.06 20.30
CA LYS A 26 -9.49 4.00 20.02
C LYS A 26 -8.97 5.29 19.37
N TRP A 27 -7.86 5.81 19.86
CA TRP A 27 -7.21 7.01 19.32
C TRP A 27 -6.67 6.75 17.90
N SER A 28 -5.97 5.64 17.65
CA SER A 28 -5.47 5.26 16.35
C SER A 28 -6.58 5.11 15.31
N ALA A 29 -7.67 4.43 15.67
CA ALA A 29 -8.85 4.30 14.82
C ALA A 29 -9.54 5.66 14.56
N TRP A 30 -9.64 6.53 15.58
CA TRP A 30 -10.16 7.88 15.40
C TRP A 30 -9.30 8.71 14.43
N LYS A 31 -7.98 8.65 14.60
CA LYS A 31 -7.01 9.35 13.73
C LYS A 31 -7.16 8.89 12.28
N ASN A 32 -7.19 7.57 12.05
CA ASN A 32 -7.40 7.01 10.72
C ASN A 32 -8.72 7.49 10.09
N ARG A 33 -9.86 7.41 10.81
CA ARG A 33 -11.14 7.92 10.29
C ARG A 33 -11.08 9.39 9.91
N ARG A 34 -10.36 10.22 10.69
CA ARG A 34 -10.20 11.65 10.35
C ARG A 34 -9.39 11.86 9.09
N LEU A 35 -8.33 11.09 8.88
CA LEU A 35 -7.52 11.15 7.66
C LEU A 35 -8.33 10.72 6.43
N VAL A 36 -9.05 9.61 6.51
CA VAL A 36 -9.93 9.14 5.42
C VAL A 36 -11.01 10.18 5.11
N ALA A 37 -11.67 10.74 6.12
CA ALA A 37 -12.69 11.78 5.93
C ALA A 37 -12.15 13.08 5.31
N VAL A 38 -10.88 13.43 5.57
CA VAL A 38 -10.23 14.57 4.88
C VAL A 38 -9.96 14.23 3.42
N ALA A 39 -9.42 13.04 3.14
CA ALA A 39 -9.17 12.60 1.77
C ALA A 39 -10.46 12.53 0.94
N GLU A 40 -11.53 11.99 1.50
CA GLU A 40 -12.86 11.93 0.88
C GLU A 40 -13.41 13.33 0.56
N ARG A 41 -13.32 14.27 1.51
CA ARG A 41 -13.76 15.67 1.25
C ARG A 41 -12.95 16.34 0.15
N LEU A 42 -11.64 16.08 0.08
CA LEU A 42 -10.79 16.59 -0.99
C LEU A 42 -11.23 16.01 -2.34
N MET A 43 -11.44 14.70 -2.41
CA MET A 43 -11.96 14.02 -3.59
C MET A 43 -13.28 14.65 -4.07
N HIS A 44 -14.27 14.76 -3.20
CA HIS A 44 -15.56 15.35 -3.56
C HIS A 44 -15.45 16.82 -3.97
N THR A 45 -14.53 17.58 -3.34
CA THR A 45 -14.33 18.98 -3.69
C THR A 45 -13.76 19.12 -5.10
N VAL A 46 -12.81 18.28 -5.48
CA VAL A 46 -12.24 18.28 -6.84
C VAL A 46 -13.27 17.75 -7.84
N LYS A 47 -13.93 16.62 -7.56
CA LYS A 47 -14.92 16.02 -8.47
C LYS A 47 -16.11 16.95 -8.77
N ARG A 48 -16.47 17.89 -7.90
CA ARG A 48 -17.46 18.93 -8.23
C ARG A 48 -17.01 19.85 -9.37
N LYS A 49 -15.71 20.04 -9.59
CA LYS A 49 -15.14 20.89 -10.66
C LYS A 49 -14.59 20.07 -11.83
N ARG A 50 -14.18 18.86 -11.55
CA ARG A 50 -13.58 17.90 -12.49
C ARG A 50 -14.19 16.52 -12.23
N PRO A 51 -15.42 16.25 -12.72
CA PRO A 51 -16.12 14.99 -12.46
C PRO A 51 -15.34 13.75 -12.95
N GLU A 52 -14.55 13.92 -13.99
CA GLU A 52 -13.71 12.87 -14.61
C GLU A 52 -12.42 12.58 -13.83
N ALA A 53 -12.09 13.38 -12.81
CA ALA A 53 -10.86 13.16 -12.04
C ALA A 53 -10.92 11.85 -11.25
N MET A 54 -9.87 11.04 -11.40
CA MET A 54 -9.71 9.77 -10.68
C MET A 54 -8.86 9.98 -9.43
N PHE A 55 -9.25 9.32 -8.35
CA PHE A 55 -8.58 9.42 -7.05
C PHE A 55 -8.11 8.06 -6.56
N ALA A 56 -6.85 8.02 -6.14
CA ALA A 56 -6.27 6.86 -5.47
C ALA A 56 -5.90 7.22 -4.02
N ILE A 57 -6.34 6.42 -3.05
CA ILE A 57 -5.79 6.49 -1.71
C ILE A 57 -4.55 5.61 -1.61
N ASN A 58 -3.43 6.18 -1.15
CA ASN A 58 -2.19 5.43 -0.99
C ASN A 58 -2.14 4.75 0.37
N LEU A 59 -1.87 3.46 0.35
CA LEU A 59 -1.73 2.60 1.53
C LEU A 59 -0.35 1.92 1.50
N MET A 60 0.30 1.87 2.64
CA MET A 60 1.50 1.06 2.82
C MET A 60 1.13 -0.42 2.78
N TYR A 61 2.08 -1.27 2.41
CA TYR A 61 1.88 -2.72 2.29
C TYR A 61 1.37 -3.36 3.59
N GLU A 62 1.73 -2.81 4.75
CA GLU A 62 1.28 -3.28 6.05
C GLU A 62 -0.23 -3.14 6.24
N SER A 63 -0.90 -2.25 5.52
CA SER A 63 -2.36 -2.12 5.58
C SER A 63 -3.07 -3.42 5.18
N VAL A 64 -2.38 -4.29 4.44
CA VAL A 64 -2.86 -5.61 4.03
C VAL A 64 -2.14 -6.74 4.79
N THR A 65 -0.81 -6.64 4.97
CA THR A 65 0.01 -7.72 5.54
C THR A 65 0.08 -7.70 7.06
N ASN A 66 -0.05 -6.53 7.69
CA ASN A 66 -0.05 -6.35 9.15
C ASN A 66 -0.96 -5.18 9.56
N PRO A 67 -2.31 -5.34 9.48
CA PRO A 67 -3.26 -4.25 9.72
C PRO A 67 -3.14 -3.58 11.10
N SER A 68 -2.77 -4.32 12.12
CA SER A 68 -2.59 -3.77 13.48
C SER A 68 -1.40 -2.79 13.51
N TYR A 69 -0.30 -3.13 12.87
CA TYR A 69 0.85 -2.23 12.74
C TYR A 69 0.50 -1.00 11.91
N ALA A 70 -0.15 -1.19 10.77
CA ALA A 70 -0.57 -0.10 9.91
C ALA A 70 -1.50 0.89 10.63
N LEU A 71 -2.47 0.39 11.39
CA LEU A 71 -3.37 1.23 12.20
C LEU A 71 -2.60 1.98 13.29
N ALA A 72 -1.73 1.28 14.02
CA ALA A 72 -0.99 1.85 15.14
C ALA A 72 -0.03 2.96 14.71
N TRP A 73 0.81 2.66 13.73
CA TRP A 73 1.95 3.49 13.38
C TRP A 73 1.72 4.39 12.17
N LEU A 74 0.96 3.91 11.18
CA LEU A 74 0.75 4.62 9.93
C LEU A 74 -0.62 5.32 9.87
N SER A 75 -1.52 5.03 10.83
CA SER A 75 -2.91 5.48 10.81
C SER A 75 -3.63 5.06 9.53
N GLN A 76 -3.37 3.85 9.08
CA GLN A 76 -3.93 3.26 7.88
C GLN A 76 -4.71 1.99 8.24
N ASP A 77 -5.91 1.90 7.69
CA ASP A 77 -6.79 0.73 7.76
C ASP A 77 -7.55 0.66 6.45
N ILE A 78 -7.30 -0.39 5.69
CA ILE A 78 -7.95 -0.59 4.40
C ILE A 78 -9.48 -0.69 4.56
N SER A 79 -9.97 -1.30 5.64
CA SER A 79 -11.41 -1.43 5.90
C SER A 79 -12.09 -0.07 6.13
N GLU A 80 -11.39 0.88 6.75
CA GLU A 80 -11.90 2.24 6.88
C GLU A 80 -11.83 3.00 5.56
N ALA A 81 -10.73 2.84 4.80
CA ALA A 81 -10.57 3.46 3.50
C ALA A 81 -11.66 3.02 2.51
N LEU A 82 -12.10 1.76 2.59
CA LEU A 82 -13.16 1.20 1.74
C LEU A 82 -14.57 1.81 2.00
N LYS A 83 -14.77 2.53 3.09
CA LYS A 83 -16.03 3.25 3.35
C LYS A 83 -16.15 4.52 2.52
N ALA A 84 -15.03 5.06 2.05
CA ALA A 84 -14.97 6.16 1.10
C ALA A 84 -14.74 5.59 -0.30
N ASP A 85 -15.57 5.97 -1.27
CA ASP A 85 -15.58 5.38 -2.61
C ASP A 85 -14.50 6.01 -3.51
N PHE A 86 -13.21 5.74 -3.19
CA PHE A 86 -12.09 6.11 -4.03
C PHE A 86 -12.09 5.28 -5.31
N ASP A 87 -11.64 5.86 -6.41
CA ASP A 87 -11.54 5.15 -7.69
C ASP A 87 -10.49 4.02 -7.61
N TYR A 88 -9.40 4.23 -6.85
CA TYR A 88 -8.37 3.22 -6.61
C TYR A 88 -7.91 3.16 -5.16
N TYR A 89 -7.59 1.95 -4.71
CA TYR A 89 -6.89 1.65 -3.46
C TYR A 89 -5.47 1.23 -3.80
N SER A 90 -4.54 2.19 -3.66
CA SER A 90 -3.16 2.03 -4.11
C SER A 90 -2.30 1.45 -3.01
N ILE A 91 -1.67 0.31 -3.22
CA ILE A 91 -0.83 -0.40 -2.26
C ILE A 91 0.62 -0.36 -2.73
N MET A 92 1.51 0.09 -1.85
CA MET A 92 2.94 0.21 -2.12
C MET A 92 3.61 -1.17 -2.00
N ALA A 93 3.75 -1.87 -3.13
CA ALA A 93 4.44 -3.16 -3.24
C ALA A 93 5.91 -2.95 -3.65
N TYR A 94 6.66 -2.22 -2.84
CA TYR A 94 8.07 -1.90 -3.12
C TYR A 94 8.96 -3.04 -2.67
N HIS A 95 9.13 -4.04 -3.53
CA HIS A 95 9.74 -5.33 -3.20
C HIS A 95 11.16 -5.23 -2.61
N ARG A 96 12.01 -4.34 -3.12
CA ARG A 96 13.36 -4.13 -2.57
C ARG A 96 13.31 -3.48 -1.19
N GLN A 97 12.43 -2.48 -1.01
CA GLN A 97 12.22 -1.85 0.29
C GLN A 97 11.67 -2.86 1.31
N MET A 98 10.64 -3.63 0.93
CA MET A 98 10.06 -4.67 1.78
C MET A 98 11.10 -5.71 2.19
N GLY A 99 11.96 -6.14 1.25
CA GLY A 99 13.05 -7.08 1.56
C GLY A 99 14.03 -6.53 2.60
N GLN A 100 14.39 -5.26 2.49
CA GLN A 100 15.28 -4.60 3.45
C GLN A 100 14.63 -4.41 4.83
N GLU A 101 13.38 -3.94 4.87
CA GLU A 101 12.65 -3.68 6.12
C GLU A 101 12.32 -4.96 6.88
N LEU A 102 11.93 -6.01 6.16
CA LEU A 102 11.51 -7.29 6.74
C LEU A 102 12.66 -8.30 6.88
N GLN A 103 13.85 -7.96 6.36
CA GLN A 103 15.02 -8.86 6.33
C GLN A 103 14.70 -10.19 5.64
N LYS A 104 13.97 -10.13 4.51
CA LYS A 104 13.52 -11.25 3.72
C LYS A 104 14.17 -11.27 2.35
N ASP A 105 14.36 -12.47 1.82
CA ASP A 105 14.89 -12.67 0.48
C ASP A 105 13.85 -12.39 -0.64
N GLY A 106 14.32 -12.41 -1.88
CA GLY A 106 13.47 -12.12 -3.04
C GLY A 106 12.28 -13.07 -3.18
N PRO A 107 12.46 -14.39 -3.11
CA PRO A 107 11.37 -15.37 -3.15
C PRO A 107 10.31 -15.16 -2.07
N GLU A 108 10.73 -14.95 -0.81
CA GLU A 108 9.81 -14.68 0.29
C GLU A 108 8.99 -13.40 0.06
N ILE A 109 9.61 -12.36 -0.45
CA ILE A 109 8.93 -11.09 -0.76
C ILE A 109 7.94 -11.26 -1.91
N ARG A 110 8.28 -12.02 -2.95
CA ARG A 110 7.35 -12.29 -4.06
C ARG A 110 6.12 -13.07 -3.58
N GLU A 111 6.30 -14.08 -2.73
CA GLU A 111 5.20 -14.80 -2.09
C GLU A 111 4.31 -13.85 -1.26
N MET A 112 4.91 -12.99 -0.46
CA MET A 112 4.17 -11.97 0.30
C MET A 112 3.37 -11.04 -0.59
N ILE A 113 3.95 -10.56 -1.71
CA ILE A 113 3.28 -9.69 -2.66
C ILE A 113 2.12 -10.43 -3.32
N SER A 114 2.32 -11.69 -3.74
CA SER A 114 1.26 -12.51 -4.32
C SER A 114 0.08 -12.68 -3.36
N LYS A 115 0.37 -12.97 -2.09
CA LYS A 115 -0.66 -13.04 -1.04
C LYS A 115 -1.35 -11.69 -0.84
N MET A 116 -0.59 -10.61 -0.80
CA MET A 116 -1.10 -9.24 -0.64
C MET A 116 -2.04 -8.85 -1.79
N VAL A 117 -1.73 -9.20 -3.03
CA VAL A 117 -2.61 -9.01 -4.19
C VAL A 117 -3.94 -9.73 -4.00
N ALA A 118 -3.89 -11.00 -3.57
CA ALA A 118 -5.09 -11.81 -3.34
C ALA A 118 -5.95 -11.24 -2.20
N ASP A 119 -5.33 -10.85 -1.09
CA ASP A 119 -6.01 -10.34 0.10
C ASP A 119 -6.60 -8.94 -0.16
N ALA A 120 -5.85 -8.04 -0.81
CA ALA A 120 -6.35 -6.73 -1.22
C ALA A 120 -7.51 -6.83 -2.21
N SER A 121 -7.40 -7.71 -3.21
CA SER A 121 -8.48 -7.93 -4.19
C SER A 121 -9.75 -8.44 -3.53
N ARG A 122 -9.61 -9.32 -2.52
CA ARG A 122 -10.75 -9.82 -1.75
C ARG A 122 -11.38 -8.71 -0.91
N ALA A 123 -10.56 -7.87 -0.26
CA ALA A 123 -11.06 -6.78 0.58
C ALA A 123 -11.79 -5.71 -0.23
N VAL A 124 -11.23 -5.33 -1.37
CA VAL A 124 -11.83 -4.31 -2.28
C VAL A 124 -13.05 -4.84 -3.03
N GLY A 125 -13.08 -6.15 -3.33
CA GLY A 125 -14.17 -6.80 -4.07
C GLY A 125 -14.08 -6.63 -5.59
N GLU A 126 -13.41 -5.60 -6.08
CA GLU A 126 -13.17 -5.31 -7.48
C GLU A 126 -11.66 -5.21 -7.75
N PRO A 127 -11.01 -6.26 -8.30
CA PRO A 127 -9.55 -6.32 -8.43
C PRO A 127 -8.95 -5.14 -9.19
N ARG A 128 -9.61 -4.62 -10.23
CA ARG A 128 -9.11 -3.49 -11.03
C ARG A 128 -9.05 -2.17 -10.26
N ARG A 129 -9.78 -2.04 -9.16
CA ARG A 129 -9.67 -0.90 -8.23
C ARG A 129 -8.49 -1.04 -7.25
N VAL A 130 -7.85 -2.20 -7.17
CA VAL A 130 -6.57 -2.36 -6.49
C VAL A 130 -5.47 -1.90 -7.42
N LEU A 131 -4.71 -0.88 -7.00
CA LEU A 131 -3.58 -0.34 -7.75
C LEU A 131 -2.27 -0.76 -7.07
N MET A 132 -1.60 -1.79 -7.60
CA MET A 132 -0.31 -2.21 -7.06
C MET A 132 0.80 -1.30 -7.58
N LYS A 133 1.50 -0.62 -6.67
CA LYS A 133 2.63 0.25 -7.02
C LYS A 133 3.93 -0.50 -6.83
N VAL A 134 4.67 -0.68 -7.91
CA VAL A 134 6.00 -1.31 -7.89
C VAL A 134 7.10 -0.27 -8.07
N GLN A 135 8.23 -0.46 -7.40
CA GLN A 135 9.38 0.45 -7.51
C GLN A 135 10.22 0.14 -8.75
N THR A 136 10.80 1.19 -9.34
CA THR A 136 11.72 1.11 -10.47
C THR A 136 13.13 1.56 -10.13
N ILE A 137 13.36 2.01 -8.91
CA ILE A 137 14.67 2.34 -8.37
C ILE A 137 14.84 1.70 -6.99
N ASP A 138 16.05 1.41 -6.62
CA ASP A 138 16.39 1.06 -5.24
C ASP A 138 16.48 2.35 -4.42
N TRP A 139 15.61 2.48 -3.40
CA TRP A 139 15.54 3.69 -2.57
C TRP A 139 16.80 3.93 -1.74
N LYS A 140 17.57 2.87 -1.44
CA LYS A 140 18.80 2.97 -0.66
C LYS A 140 19.96 3.50 -1.48
N THR A 141 20.08 3.04 -2.71
CA THR A 141 21.20 3.41 -3.61
C THR A 141 20.84 4.53 -4.57
N GLY A 142 19.54 4.76 -4.81
CA GLY A 142 19.04 5.67 -5.83
C GLY A 142 19.23 5.15 -7.27
N LEU A 143 19.74 3.93 -7.44
CA LEU A 143 20.02 3.36 -8.76
C LEU A 143 18.76 2.71 -9.35
N PRO A 144 18.62 2.76 -10.68
CA PRO A 144 17.58 2.01 -11.39
C PRO A 144 17.66 0.52 -11.10
N LEU A 145 16.49 -0.11 -10.94
CA LEU A 145 16.37 -1.57 -10.97
C LEU A 145 16.43 -2.07 -12.41
N GLU A 146 16.88 -3.31 -12.57
CA GLU A 146 16.85 -3.97 -13.88
C GLU A 146 15.40 -4.10 -14.36
N ASN A 147 15.18 -3.79 -15.64
CA ASN A 147 13.83 -3.83 -16.19
C ASN A 147 13.20 -5.22 -16.09
N ASP A 148 14.00 -6.27 -16.33
CA ASP A 148 13.52 -7.66 -16.29
C ASP A 148 13.01 -8.04 -14.88
N GLU A 149 13.70 -7.62 -13.81
CA GLU A 149 13.28 -7.84 -12.44
C GLU A 149 11.89 -7.24 -12.18
N VAL A 150 11.68 -6.00 -12.62
CA VAL A 150 10.40 -5.30 -12.41
C VAL A 150 9.31 -5.90 -13.28
N VAL A 151 9.62 -6.26 -14.54
CA VAL A 151 8.68 -6.90 -15.47
C VAL A 151 8.25 -8.28 -14.97
N GLU A 152 9.18 -9.08 -14.45
CA GLU A 152 8.85 -10.39 -13.85
C GLU A 152 7.89 -10.23 -12.67
N LEU A 153 8.17 -9.30 -11.75
CA LEU A 153 7.28 -9.01 -10.63
C LEU A 153 5.88 -8.60 -11.11
N ILE A 154 5.80 -7.76 -12.15
CA ILE A 154 4.53 -7.36 -12.76
C ILE A 154 3.76 -8.57 -13.30
N ARG A 155 4.44 -9.50 -13.98
CA ARG A 155 3.83 -10.74 -14.50
C ARG A 155 3.27 -11.60 -13.35
N GLU A 156 4.04 -11.76 -12.29
CA GLU A 156 3.61 -12.50 -11.10
C GLU A 156 2.36 -11.87 -10.47
N ILE A 157 2.36 -10.55 -10.25
CA ILE A 157 1.20 -9.82 -9.71
C ILE A 157 -0.05 -10.06 -10.57
N LYS A 158 0.09 -9.91 -11.90
CA LYS A 158 -1.02 -10.13 -12.85
C LYS A 158 -1.46 -11.59 -12.93
N GLY A 159 -0.55 -12.53 -12.72
CA GLY A 159 -0.86 -13.97 -12.62
C GLY A 159 -1.77 -14.31 -11.45
N VAL A 160 -1.74 -13.53 -10.37
CA VAL A 160 -2.62 -13.72 -9.19
C VAL A 160 -4.03 -13.18 -9.46
N ARG A 161 -4.12 -11.91 -9.90
CA ARG A 161 -5.41 -11.22 -10.18
C ARG A 161 -5.19 -10.11 -11.22
N ASP A 162 -6.25 -9.78 -11.97
CA ASP A 162 -6.26 -8.65 -12.91
C ASP A 162 -6.41 -7.33 -12.16
N VAL A 163 -5.32 -6.92 -11.48
CA VAL A 163 -5.22 -5.66 -10.76
C VAL A 163 -4.63 -4.56 -11.63
N SER A 164 -4.89 -3.31 -11.27
CA SER A 164 -4.21 -2.15 -11.86
C SER A 164 -2.77 -2.05 -11.35
N LEU A 165 -1.89 -1.49 -12.19
CA LEU A 165 -0.45 -1.38 -11.90
C LEU A 165 0.04 0.05 -12.10
N ALA A 166 0.99 0.45 -11.27
CA ALA A 166 1.77 1.66 -11.44
C ALA A 166 3.23 1.42 -11.10
N VAL A 167 4.13 2.06 -11.82
CA VAL A 167 5.57 2.07 -11.51
C VAL A 167 5.98 3.39 -10.88
N VAL A 168 6.86 3.36 -9.91
CA VAL A 168 7.29 4.54 -9.15
C VAL A 168 8.79 4.46 -8.85
N PRO A 169 9.53 5.55 -9.11
CA PRO A 169 9.14 6.74 -9.88
C PRO A 169 8.97 6.45 -11.38
N TYR A 170 8.43 7.42 -12.13
CA TYR A 170 8.50 7.36 -13.59
C TYR A 170 9.96 7.35 -14.02
N ARG A 171 10.28 6.43 -14.96
CA ARG A 171 11.62 6.29 -15.50
C ARG A 171 11.56 6.13 -17.02
N GLY A 172 12.28 7.00 -17.72
CA GLY A 172 12.48 6.82 -19.17
C GLY A 172 13.18 5.48 -19.47
N GLY A 173 12.81 4.84 -20.55
CA GLY A 173 13.35 3.52 -20.95
C GLY A 173 12.74 2.32 -20.19
N PHE A 174 11.79 2.53 -19.27
CA PHE A 174 11.00 1.43 -18.73
C PHE A 174 9.99 0.92 -19.76
N PRO A 175 9.85 -0.41 -19.94
CA PRO A 175 8.92 -0.97 -20.93
C PRO A 175 7.47 -0.89 -20.44
N PHE A 176 6.83 0.28 -20.60
CA PHE A 176 5.48 0.55 -20.10
C PHE A 176 4.38 -0.35 -20.65
N ASN A 177 4.60 -0.97 -21.82
CA ASN A 177 3.71 -1.99 -22.39
C ASN A 177 3.54 -3.20 -21.46
N ALA A 178 4.51 -3.49 -20.58
CA ALA A 178 4.39 -4.54 -19.57
C ALA A 178 3.24 -4.29 -18.58
N LEU A 179 2.85 -3.02 -18.34
CA LEU A 179 1.76 -2.67 -17.42
C LEU A 179 0.39 -3.04 -17.98
N SER A 180 0.21 -3.04 -19.30
CA SER A 180 -1.09 -3.26 -19.96
C SER A 180 -1.46 -4.72 -20.18
N GLY A 181 -0.59 -5.65 -19.81
CA GLY A 181 -0.83 -7.10 -19.97
C GLY A 181 -0.72 -7.61 -21.41
N GLY A 182 -0.43 -6.73 -22.36
CA GLY A 182 -0.02 -7.10 -23.70
C GLY A 182 1.46 -7.49 -23.67
N ILE A 183 1.77 -8.77 -23.44
CA ILE A 183 3.09 -9.30 -23.73
C ILE A 183 3.14 -9.43 -25.26
N ALA A 184 3.39 -8.31 -25.94
CA ALA A 184 4.00 -8.41 -27.25
C ALA A 184 5.40 -8.97 -26.99
N SER A 185 5.70 -10.11 -27.58
CA SER A 185 7.02 -10.72 -27.63
C SER A 185 8.06 -9.62 -27.84
N LEU A 186 9.04 -9.58 -26.95
CA LEU A 186 10.28 -8.88 -27.20
C LEU A 186 11.02 -9.75 -28.26
N ASP A 187 10.76 -9.47 -29.55
CA ASP A 187 11.62 -9.87 -30.66
C ASP A 187 12.72 -8.82 -30.83
#